data_016f0383c878bb98f4e0be76160ca20d
#
_entry.id   016f0383c878bb98f4e0be76160ca20d
#
_cell.length_a   1.000
_cell.length_b   1.000
_cell.length_c   1.000
_cell.angle_alpha   90.00
_cell.angle_beta   90.00
_cell.angle_gamma   90.00
#
_symmetry.space_group_name_H-M   'P 1'
#
loop_
_entity.id
_entity.type
_entity.pdbx_description
1 polymer ?
#
loop_
_entity_poly.entity_id
_entity_poly.type
_entity_poly.pdbx_seq_one_letter_code
_entity_poly.pdbx_strand_id
1 'polypeptide(L)'
;FYYTFRVDGDLQQKIEIPMKLKDRLDAFLLNLMKLPTEIRNTTPGISGRFTISYFHRPIDIRFERHRTYRGYHVTMRLLDKGHINVTLGKGTLAFDDETLFELYKVMKVPAGIIVMSGPTGSGKSTTLNAILRELNRPEVNILTLENPVEDEVAGITHCDLKSPAEFKPMISSFMRSDPDIILMGEVRDI
;
A
#
# COMPACT_ATOMS: atom_id res chain seq x y z
N PHE A 1 -3.70 -28.87 -8.99
CA PHE A 1 -3.80 -27.42 -8.72
C PHE A 1 -3.63 -27.22 -7.22
N TYR A 2 -2.85 -26.23 -6.81
CA TYR A 2 -2.49 -26.01 -5.42
C TYR A 2 -2.38 -24.51 -5.12
N TYR A 3 -2.43 -24.15 -3.84
CA TYR A 3 -2.03 -22.85 -3.32
C TYR A 3 -0.96 -23.01 -2.23
N THR A 4 -0.25 -21.92 -1.97
CA THR A 4 0.72 -21.82 -0.88
C THR A 4 0.69 -20.41 -0.33
N PHE A 5 1.08 -20.25 0.93
CA PHE A 5 1.27 -18.95 1.55
C PHE A 5 2.75 -18.58 1.56
N ARG A 6 3.03 -17.30 1.52
CA ARG A 6 4.33 -16.76 1.89
C ARG A 6 4.17 -16.03 3.23
N VAL A 7 4.87 -16.49 4.24
CA VAL A 7 4.85 -15.92 5.59
C VAL A 7 6.29 -15.59 5.95
N ASP A 8 6.53 -14.35 6.38
CA ASP A 8 7.84 -13.83 6.77
C ASP A 8 8.97 -14.08 5.75
N GLY A 9 8.61 -14.02 4.47
CA GLY A 9 9.54 -14.24 3.36
C GLY A 9 9.59 -15.69 2.84
N ASP A 10 9.12 -16.67 3.59
CA ASP A 10 9.21 -18.10 3.25
C ASP A 10 7.93 -18.69 2.69
N LEU A 11 8.04 -19.47 1.62
CA LEU A 11 6.93 -20.22 1.06
C LEU A 11 6.61 -21.43 1.95
N GLN A 12 5.35 -21.51 2.37
CA GLN A 12 4.83 -22.61 3.16
C GLN A 12 4.51 -23.84 2.31
N GLN A 13 4.14 -24.94 2.96
CA GLN A 13 3.76 -26.19 2.28
C GLN A 13 2.61 -25.95 1.29
N LYS A 14 2.70 -26.63 0.14
CA LYS A 14 1.65 -26.61 -0.88
C LYS A 14 0.41 -27.35 -0.40
N ILE A 15 -0.74 -26.73 -0.56
CA ILE A 15 -2.04 -27.31 -0.21
C ILE A 15 -2.78 -27.59 -1.54
N GLU A 16 -3.10 -28.85 -1.78
CA GLU A 16 -3.79 -29.24 -2.99
C GLU A 16 -5.27 -28.86 -2.98
N ILE A 17 -5.74 -28.38 -4.12
CA ILE A 17 -7.15 -28.08 -4.36
C ILE A 17 -7.68 -29.04 -5.40
N PRO A 18 -8.86 -29.64 -5.20
CA PRO A 18 -9.49 -30.48 -6.22
C PRO A 18 -9.66 -29.74 -7.55
N MET A 19 -9.27 -30.37 -8.66
CA MET A 19 -9.28 -29.77 -9.99
C MET A 19 -10.67 -29.24 -10.38
N LYS A 20 -11.74 -29.89 -9.94
CA LYS A 20 -13.14 -29.46 -10.17
C LYS A 20 -13.47 -28.06 -9.63
N LEU A 21 -12.68 -27.53 -8.69
CA LEU A 21 -12.89 -26.20 -8.09
C LEU A 21 -12.10 -25.10 -8.81
N LYS A 22 -11.18 -25.46 -9.70
CA LYS A 22 -10.27 -24.51 -10.36
C LYS A 22 -11.02 -23.40 -11.07
N ASP A 23 -11.93 -23.74 -11.99
CA ASP A 23 -12.62 -22.74 -12.82
C ASP A 23 -13.62 -21.90 -11.98
N ARG A 24 -14.24 -22.55 -10.98
CA ARG A 24 -15.14 -21.85 -10.05
C ARG A 24 -14.40 -20.85 -9.18
N LEU A 25 -13.21 -21.19 -8.71
CA LEU A 25 -12.38 -20.29 -7.90
C LEU A 25 -11.84 -19.14 -8.75
N ASP A 26 -11.37 -19.40 -9.98
CA ASP A 26 -10.91 -18.36 -10.90
C ASP A 26 -12.05 -17.38 -11.22
N ALA A 27 -13.24 -17.88 -11.57
CA ALA A 27 -14.42 -17.06 -11.83
C ALA A 27 -14.83 -16.24 -10.60
N PHE A 28 -14.79 -16.82 -9.41
CA PHE A 28 -15.11 -16.13 -8.17
C PHE A 28 -14.14 -14.97 -7.89
N LEU A 29 -12.83 -15.20 -7.99
CA LEU A 29 -11.82 -14.17 -7.78
C LEU A 29 -11.95 -13.02 -8.79
N LEU A 30 -12.18 -13.34 -10.07
CA LEU A 30 -12.40 -12.32 -11.11
C LEU A 30 -13.69 -11.52 -10.90
N ASN A 31 -14.74 -12.14 -10.34
CA ASN A 31 -15.97 -11.44 -9.99
C ASN A 31 -15.78 -10.46 -8.83
N LEU A 32 -14.97 -10.80 -7.82
CA LEU A 32 -14.64 -9.88 -6.72
C LEU A 32 -13.99 -8.58 -7.22
N MET A 33 -13.24 -8.65 -8.30
CA MET A 33 -12.60 -7.48 -8.91
C MET A 33 -13.55 -6.65 -9.79
N LYS A 34 -14.79 -7.10 -10.02
CA LYS A 34 -15.81 -6.43 -10.87
C LYS A 34 -15.30 -6.12 -12.30
N LEU A 35 -14.38 -6.93 -12.83
CA LEU A 35 -13.81 -6.73 -14.16
C LEU A 35 -14.81 -7.14 -15.26
N PRO A 36 -14.87 -6.41 -16.39
CA PRO A 36 -15.64 -6.81 -17.56
C PRO A 36 -15.22 -8.20 -18.07
N THR A 37 -16.19 -8.95 -18.56
CA THR A 37 -15.96 -10.36 -19.01
C THR A 37 -14.97 -10.43 -20.17
N GLU A 38 -14.94 -9.43 -21.03
CA GLU A 38 -14.05 -9.33 -22.19
C GLU A 38 -12.57 -9.29 -21.78
N ILE A 39 -12.24 -8.61 -20.70
CA ILE A 39 -10.87 -8.46 -20.19
C ILE A 39 -10.36 -9.76 -19.57
N ARG A 40 -11.25 -10.60 -19.04
CA ARG A 40 -10.88 -11.81 -18.28
C ARG A 40 -10.08 -12.82 -19.10
N ASN A 41 -10.35 -12.92 -20.40
CA ASN A 41 -9.77 -13.95 -21.28
C ASN A 41 -8.76 -13.41 -22.29
N THR A 42 -8.78 -12.11 -22.57
CA THR A 42 -7.96 -11.48 -23.61
C THR A 42 -6.64 -10.92 -23.10
N THR A 43 -6.58 -10.56 -21.83
CA THR A 43 -5.39 -9.91 -21.24
C THR A 43 -4.41 -10.96 -20.70
N PRO A 44 -3.13 -10.92 -21.06
CA PRO A 44 -2.13 -11.89 -20.56
C PRO A 44 -1.85 -11.75 -19.07
N GLY A 45 -2.07 -10.56 -18.50
CA GLY A 45 -1.97 -10.27 -17.07
C GLY A 45 -3.17 -9.43 -16.62
N ILE A 46 -3.71 -9.74 -15.47
CA ILE A 46 -4.79 -9.01 -14.82
C ILE A 46 -4.31 -8.58 -13.45
N SER A 47 -4.35 -7.28 -13.19
CA SER A 47 -4.06 -6.68 -11.89
C SER A 47 -5.32 -6.02 -11.35
N GLY A 48 -5.52 -6.09 -10.05
CA GLY A 48 -6.67 -5.44 -9.43
C GLY A 48 -6.59 -5.46 -7.93
N ARG A 49 -7.63 -4.88 -7.33
CA ARG A 49 -7.78 -4.79 -5.88
C ARG A 49 -9.23 -5.05 -5.51
N PHE A 50 -9.44 -5.73 -4.40
CA PHE A 50 -10.75 -5.84 -3.77
C PHE A 50 -10.58 -5.94 -2.26
N THR A 51 -11.63 -5.58 -1.53
CA THR A 51 -11.65 -5.63 -0.07
C THR A 51 -12.58 -6.75 0.38
N ILE A 52 -12.14 -7.53 1.34
CA ILE A 52 -12.99 -8.51 2.05
C ILE A 52 -13.14 -8.10 3.51
N SER A 53 -14.24 -8.48 4.14
CA SER A 53 -14.41 -8.36 5.58
C SER A 53 -14.02 -9.68 6.26
N TYR A 54 -13.07 -9.63 7.17
CA TYR A 54 -12.64 -10.77 7.97
C TYR A 54 -12.70 -10.40 9.45
N PHE A 55 -13.56 -11.07 10.24
CA PHE A 55 -13.84 -10.72 11.64
C PHE A 55 -14.09 -9.21 11.85
N HIS A 56 -14.97 -8.64 11.03
CA HIS A 56 -15.32 -7.20 11.02
C HIS A 56 -14.16 -6.25 10.69
N ARG A 57 -13.02 -6.76 10.22
CA ARG A 57 -11.90 -5.96 9.74
C ARG A 57 -11.86 -5.94 8.22
N PRO A 58 -11.72 -4.80 7.57
CA PRO A 58 -11.48 -4.74 6.14
C PRO A 58 -10.05 -5.19 5.83
N ILE A 59 -9.92 -6.22 5.00
CA ILE A 59 -8.65 -6.67 4.46
C ILE A 59 -8.64 -6.34 2.97
N ASP A 60 -7.73 -5.47 2.57
CA ASP A 60 -7.51 -5.21 1.15
C ASP A 60 -6.64 -6.31 0.55
N ILE A 61 -7.03 -6.76 -0.62
CA ILE A 61 -6.31 -7.79 -1.36
C ILE A 61 -5.85 -7.20 -2.69
N ARG A 62 -4.53 -7.15 -2.87
CA ARG A 62 -3.92 -6.89 -4.18
C ARG A 62 -3.83 -8.21 -4.92
N PHE A 63 -4.43 -8.26 -6.08
CA PHE A 63 -4.56 -9.43 -6.91
C PHE A 63 -3.77 -9.27 -8.20
N GLU A 64 -2.97 -10.27 -8.52
CA GLU A 64 -2.23 -10.39 -9.77
C GLU A 64 -2.46 -11.77 -10.36
N ARG A 65 -2.85 -11.85 -11.63
CA ARG A 65 -3.06 -13.09 -12.37
C ARG A 65 -2.29 -13.04 -13.66
N HIS A 66 -1.44 -14.02 -13.87
CA HIS A 66 -0.64 -14.13 -15.08
C HIS A 66 -0.95 -15.43 -15.83
N ARG A 67 -1.05 -15.33 -17.14
CA ARG A 67 -1.18 -16.50 -18.01
C ARG A 67 0.13 -17.29 -18.00
N THR A 68 0.02 -18.61 -17.83
CA THR A 68 1.15 -19.53 -17.89
C THR A 68 0.90 -20.62 -18.93
N TYR A 69 1.91 -21.41 -19.25
CA TYR A 69 1.77 -22.54 -20.17
C TYR A 69 0.69 -23.55 -19.75
N ARG A 70 0.48 -23.75 -18.44
CA ARG A 70 -0.47 -24.73 -17.87
C ARG A 70 -1.73 -24.12 -17.27
N GLY A 71 -2.05 -22.86 -17.57
CA GLY A 71 -3.20 -22.15 -17.03
C GLY A 71 -2.83 -20.78 -16.49
N TYR A 72 -3.15 -20.51 -15.25
CA TYR A 72 -2.89 -19.20 -14.62
C TYR A 72 -2.11 -19.35 -13.33
N HIS A 73 -1.24 -18.39 -13.09
CA HIS A 73 -0.63 -18.13 -11.79
C HIS A 73 -1.32 -16.95 -11.17
N VAL A 74 -1.78 -17.10 -9.93
CA VAL A 74 -2.46 -16.05 -9.18
C VAL A 74 -1.64 -15.74 -7.94
N THR A 75 -1.36 -14.47 -7.71
CA THR A 75 -0.76 -13.97 -6.48
C THR A 75 -1.73 -13.03 -5.80
N MET A 76 -1.97 -13.23 -4.51
CA MET A 76 -2.76 -12.33 -3.68
C MET A 76 -1.90 -11.85 -2.53
N ARG A 77 -1.78 -10.53 -2.38
CA ARG A 77 -1.13 -9.91 -1.22
C ARG A 77 -2.21 -9.34 -0.32
N LEU A 78 -2.22 -9.81 0.91
CA LEU A 78 -3.13 -9.33 1.95
C LEU A 78 -2.54 -8.08 2.57
N LEU A 79 -3.33 -7.02 2.62
CA LEU A 79 -3.01 -5.75 3.27
C LEU A 79 -4.02 -5.56 4.39
N ASP A 80 -3.62 -5.89 5.61
CA ASP A 80 -4.44 -5.63 6.79
C ASP A 80 -4.33 -4.13 7.12
N LYS A 81 -5.41 -3.39 6.88
CA LYS A 81 -5.57 -1.99 7.29
C LYS A 81 -5.95 -1.85 8.77
N GLY A 82 -5.80 -2.90 9.54
CA GLY A 82 -6.00 -2.84 10.99
C GLY A 82 -5.13 -1.71 11.54
N HIS A 83 -5.77 -0.70 12.12
CA HIS A 83 -5.16 0.53 12.63
C HIS A 83 -4.00 0.23 13.58
N ILE A 84 -2.82 0.03 13.02
CA ILE A 84 -1.60 0.12 13.80
C ILE A 84 -1.40 1.62 13.99
N ASN A 85 -1.92 2.15 15.10
CA ASN A 85 -1.63 3.52 15.54
C ASN A 85 -0.15 3.59 15.94
N VAL A 86 0.72 3.53 14.93
CA VAL A 86 2.15 3.70 15.13
C VAL A 86 2.40 5.17 15.37
N THR A 87 2.98 5.48 16.52
CA THR A 87 3.43 6.81 16.89
C THR A 87 4.95 6.84 16.97
N LEU A 88 5.54 8.03 16.87
CA LEU A 88 7.00 8.20 17.04
C LEU A 88 7.45 7.98 18.49
N GLY A 89 6.52 7.97 19.46
CA GLY A 89 6.83 7.80 20.87
C GLY A 89 7.33 6.42 21.26
N LYS A 90 7.87 6.33 22.48
CA LYS A 90 8.40 5.09 23.07
C LYS A 90 7.35 3.96 23.01
N GLY A 91 7.73 2.85 22.44
CA GLY A 91 6.95 1.59 22.46
C GLY A 91 6.31 1.17 21.15
N THR A 92 6.30 2.01 20.10
CA THR A 92 5.70 1.64 18.81
C THR A 92 6.75 1.52 17.69
N LEU A 93 7.63 2.50 17.56
CA LEU A 93 8.83 2.43 16.72
C LEU A 93 10.05 2.34 17.65
N ALA A 94 10.93 1.39 17.38
CA ALA A 94 12.10 1.10 18.21
C ALA A 94 13.25 2.11 17.98
N PHE A 95 12.94 3.41 17.99
CA PHE A 95 13.96 4.46 17.98
C PHE A 95 14.56 4.64 19.36
N ASP A 96 15.87 4.82 19.41
CA ASP A 96 16.54 5.31 20.61
C ASP A 96 16.21 6.81 20.83
N ASP A 97 16.47 7.28 22.05
CA ASP A 97 16.13 8.65 22.44
C ASP A 97 16.91 9.71 21.64
N GLU A 98 18.13 9.41 21.20
CA GLU A 98 18.96 10.33 20.41
C GLU A 98 18.43 10.48 19.00
N THR A 99 18.14 9.35 18.32
CA THR A 99 17.53 9.35 16.98
C THR A 99 16.18 10.05 16.98
N LEU A 100 15.36 9.80 18.01
CA LEU A 100 14.05 10.43 18.15
C LEU A 100 14.17 11.94 18.35
N PHE A 101 15.13 12.39 19.18
CA PHE A 101 15.40 13.81 19.39
C PHE A 101 15.81 14.53 18.08
N GLU A 102 16.74 13.95 17.33
CA GLU A 102 17.16 14.51 16.05
C GLU A 102 16.02 14.53 15.02
N LEU A 103 15.18 13.49 14.98
CA LEU A 103 14.01 13.47 14.12
C LEU A 103 13.01 14.59 14.45
N TYR A 104 12.69 14.81 15.73
CA TYR A 104 11.84 15.92 16.15
C TYR A 104 12.45 17.30 15.81
N LYS A 105 13.76 17.41 15.87
CA LYS A 105 14.47 18.65 15.49
C LYS A 105 14.34 18.93 13.99
N VAL A 106 14.51 17.89 13.14
CA VAL A 106 14.33 18.00 11.69
C VAL A 106 12.88 18.32 11.33
N MET A 107 11.89 17.73 12.01
CA MET A 107 10.47 18.01 11.78
C MET A 107 10.06 19.44 12.07
N LYS A 108 10.82 20.18 12.87
CA LYS A 108 10.56 21.61 13.19
C LYS A 108 11.17 22.57 12.18
N VAL A 109 11.97 22.09 11.23
CA VAL A 109 12.55 22.94 10.18
C VAL A 109 11.43 23.41 9.24
N PRO A 110 11.32 24.72 8.95
CA PRO A 110 10.19 25.27 8.18
C PRO A 110 10.16 24.84 6.71
N ALA A 111 11.28 24.38 6.14
CA ALA A 111 11.36 23.86 4.80
C ALA A 111 12.49 22.85 4.65
N GLY A 112 12.26 21.76 3.94
CA GLY A 112 13.25 20.72 3.73
C GLY A 112 12.65 19.47 3.10
N ILE A 113 13.48 18.44 2.96
CA ILE A 113 13.09 17.13 2.45
C ILE A 113 13.57 16.08 3.42
N ILE A 114 12.69 15.16 3.81
CA ILE A 114 13.01 13.96 4.57
C ILE A 114 12.95 12.77 3.61
N VAL A 115 14.05 12.04 3.48
CA VAL A 115 14.13 10.87 2.60
C VAL A 115 14.30 9.61 3.42
N MET A 116 13.39 8.65 3.26
CA MET A 116 13.48 7.32 3.86
C MET A 116 13.96 6.31 2.83
N SER A 117 15.10 5.67 3.10
CA SER A 117 15.70 4.65 2.23
C SER A 117 15.86 3.32 2.97
N GLY A 118 15.70 2.22 2.26
CA GLY A 118 15.85 0.87 2.81
C GLY A 118 15.11 -0.19 1.99
N PRO A 119 15.31 -1.48 2.27
CA PRO A 119 14.65 -2.58 1.56
C PRO A 119 13.13 -2.60 1.81
N THR A 120 12.41 -3.39 1.02
CA THR A 120 10.98 -3.64 1.24
C THR A 120 10.78 -4.28 2.62
N GLY A 121 9.76 -3.81 3.36
CA GLY A 121 9.46 -4.31 4.70
C GLY A 121 10.31 -3.72 5.84
N SER A 122 11.21 -2.76 5.56
CA SER A 122 12.04 -2.12 6.60
C SER A 122 11.33 -1.06 7.45
N GLY A 123 10.03 -0.84 7.23
CA GLY A 123 9.23 0.11 8.01
C GLY A 123 9.21 1.54 7.49
N LYS A 124 9.69 1.81 6.27
CA LYS A 124 9.71 3.17 5.68
C LYS A 124 8.34 3.87 5.72
N SER A 125 7.33 3.24 5.13
CA SER A 125 5.95 3.79 5.09
C SER A 125 5.39 3.95 6.51
N THR A 126 5.64 2.99 7.38
CA THR A 126 5.22 3.01 8.78
C THR A 126 5.82 4.22 9.52
N THR A 127 7.12 4.49 9.32
CA THR A 127 7.81 5.63 9.91
C THR A 127 7.30 6.96 9.35
N LEU A 128 7.14 7.05 8.02
CA LEU A 128 6.59 8.25 7.37
C LEU A 128 5.18 8.55 7.86
N ASN A 129 4.30 7.56 7.98
CA ASN A 129 2.96 7.73 8.50
C ASN A 129 2.97 8.15 9.98
N ALA A 130 3.90 7.65 10.79
CA ALA A 130 4.07 8.10 12.17
C ALA A 130 4.50 9.57 12.24
N ILE A 131 5.40 10.02 11.34
CA ILE A 131 5.79 11.43 11.21
C ILE A 131 4.59 12.28 10.81
N LEU A 132 3.81 11.86 9.82
CA LEU A 132 2.63 12.59 9.37
C LEU A 132 1.58 12.72 10.50
N ARG A 133 1.37 11.68 11.30
CA ARG A 133 0.46 11.71 12.46
C ARG A 133 0.91 12.74 13.50
N GLU A 134 2.21 12.86 13.73
CA GLU A 134 2.78 13.83 14.67
C GLU A 134 2.66 15.27 14.15
N LEU A 135 2.78 15.47 12.84
CA LEU A 135 2.68 16.79 12.20
C LEU A 135 1.23 17.20 11.89
N ASN A 136 0.28 16.25 11.93
CA ASN A 136 -1.11 16.49 11.59
C ASN A 136 -1.83 17.34 12.64
N ARG A 137 -2.08 18.58 12.29
CA ARG A 137 -2.79 19.58 13.09
C ARG A 137 -3.85 20.25 12.22
N PRO A 138 -4.91 20.83 12.80
CA PRO A 138 -5.96 21.51 12.02
C PRO A 138 -5.46 22.64 11.11
N GLU A 139 -4.32 23.24 11.47
CA GLU A 139 -3.73 24.38 10.74
C GLU A 139 -2.76 23.94 9.63
N VAL A 140 -2.51 22.62 9.47
CA VAL A 140 -1.51 22.09 8.53
C VAL A 140 -2.19 21.32 7.41
N ASN A 141 -2.01 21.76 6.18
CA ASN A 141 -2.52 21.09 5.00
C ASN A 141 -1.54 20.01 4.52
N ILE A 142 -1.87 18.76 4.80
CA ILE A 142 -1.04 17.59 4.44
C ILE A 142 -1.67 16.85 3.26
N LEU A 143 -0.91 16.68 2.19
CA LEU A 143 -1.29 15.89 1.02
C LEU A 143 -0.37 14.68 0.88
N THR A 144 -0.91 13.51 0.53
CA THR A 144 -0.09 12.34 0.20
C THR A 144 -0.36 11.86 -1.22
N LEU A 145 0.67 11.36 -1.88
CA LEU A 145 0.60 10.73 -3.19
C LEU A 145 1.23 9.33 -3.09
N GLU A 146 0.38 8.31 -3.16
CA GLU A 146 0.75 6.94 -2.85
C GLU A 146 0.28 5.96 -3.93
N ASN A 147 0.88 4.79 -4.01
CA ASN A 147 0.45 3.73 -4.93
C ASN A 147 0.61 2.33 -4.31
N PRO A 148 -0.40 1.84 -3.62
CA PRO A 148 -1.62 2.48 -3.14
C PRO A 148 -1.47 3.19 -1.79
N VAL A 149 -2.51 3.90 -1.35
CA VAL A 149 -2.66 4.34 0.05
C VAL A 149 -2.77 3.09 0.94
N GLU A 150 -1.81 2.92 1.83
CA GLU A 150 -1.75 1.76 2.74
C GLU A 150 -2.44 2.04 4.07
N ASP A 151 -2.31 3.26 4.59
CA ASP A 151 -2.84 3.67 5.88
C ASP A 151 -3.50 5.06 5.77
N GLU A 152 -4.77 5.13 6.10
CA GLU A 152 -5.55 6.36 6.02
C GLU A 152 -5.55 7.07 7.37
N VAL A 153 -5.02 8.27 7.40
CA VAL A 153 -4.94 9.12 8.60
C VAL A 153 -5.99 10.21 8.51
N ALA A 154 -6.89 10.27 9.49
CA ALA A 154 -7.91 11.31 9.54
C ALA A 154 -7.28 12.71 9.57
N GLY A 155 -7.82 13.65 8.77
CA GLY A 155 -7.29 15.00 8.65
C GLY A 155 -6.19 15.18 7.59
N ILE A 156 -5.75 14.11 6.93
CA ILE A 156 -4.80 14.13 5.81
C ILE A 156 -5.54 13.82 4.51
N THR A 157 -5.21 14.51 3.44
CA THR A 157 -5.75 14.23 2.11
C THR A 157 -4.86 13.20 1.40
N HIS A 158 -5.34 11.97 1.33
CA HIS A 158 -4.62 10.87 0.66
C HIS A 158 -5.04 10.75 -0.80
N CYS A 159 -4.08 10.74 -1.72
CA CYS A 159 -4.30 10.55 -3.15
C CYS A 159 -3.66 9.25 -3.64
N ASP A 160 -4.46 8.42 -4.27
CA ASP A 160 -4.07 7.13 -4.83
C ASP A 160 -3.68 7.27 -6.30
N LEU A 161 -2.44 6.94 -6.65
CA LEU A 161 -1.99 6.90 -8.05
C LEU A 161 -2.53 5.65 -8.76
N LYS A 162 -3.23 5.83 -9.85
CA LYS A 162 -3.71 4.71 -10.69
C LYS A 162 -2.66 4.28 -11.72
N SER A 163 -1.79 5.18 -12.12
CA SER A 163 -0.72 4.91 -13.06
C SER A 163 0.50 5.83 -12.83
N PRO A 164 1.71 5.41 -13.21
CA PRO A 164 2.89 6.27 -13.14
C PRO A 164 2.76 7.58 -13.93
N ALA A 165 1.97 7.60 -15.01
CA ALA A 165 1.74 8.79 -15.84
C ALA A 165 1.00 9.91 -15.09
N GLU A 166 0.28 9.60 -14.02
CA GLU A 166 -0.45 10.58 -13.21
C GLU A 166 0.47 11.34 -12.24
N PHE A 167 1.70 10.85 -12.00
CA PHE A 167 2.59 11.42 -10.99
C PHE A 167 2.86 12.91 -11.21
N LYS A 168 3.37 13.29 -12.39
CA LYS A 168 3.70 14.71 -12.71
C LYS A 168 2.47 15.62 -12.66
N PRO A 169 1.33 15.28 -13.29
CA PRO A 169 0.10 16.07 -13.18
C PRO A 169 -0.37 16.25 -11.73
N MET A 170 -0.31 15.20 -10.93
CA MET A 170 -0.75 15.26 -9.51
C MET A 170 0.15 16.15 -8.67
N ILE A 171 1.48 16.05 -8.80
CA ILE A 171 2.41 16.96 -8.11
C ILE A 171 2.15 18.41 -8.52
N SER A 172 1.98 18.69 -9.84
CA SER A 172 1.64 20.02 -10.31
C SER A 172 0.31 20.54 -9.75
N SER A 173 -0.65 19.66 -9.49
CA SER A 173 -1.91 20.02 -8.83
C SER A 173 -1.69 20.32 -7.35
N PHE A 174 -0.91 19.51 -6.65
CA PHE A 174 -0.58 19.72 -5.24
C PHE A 174 0.05 21.09 -4.98
N MET A 175 1.00 21.48 -5.81
CA MET A 175 1.66 22.80 -5.71
C MET A 175 0.70 23.99 -5.85
N ARG A 176 -0.51 23.77 -6.36
CA ARG A 176 -1.57 24.80 -6.46
C ARG A 176 -2.62 24.69 -5.35
N SER A 177 -2.49 23.70 -4.47
CA SER A 177 -3.45 23.43 -3.39
C SER A 177 -2.98 23.97 -2.04
N ASP A 178 -1.97 24.85 -2.04
CA ASP A 178 -1.38 25.45 -0.84
C ASP A 178 -1.02 24.40 0.24
N PRO A 179 -0.18 23.41 -0.07
CA PRO A 179 0.19 22.38 0.86
C PRO A 179 1.33 22.87 1.77
N ASP A 180 1.24 22.55 3.07
CA ASP A 180 2.35 22.70 4.01
C ASP A 180 3.29 21.49 3.94
N ILE A 181 2.71 20.28 3.75
CA ILE A 181 3.48 19.03 3.72
C ILE A 181 2.96 18.16 2.58
N ILE A 182 3.90 17.60 1.81
CA ILE A 182 3.62 16.61 0.77
C ILE A 182 4.39 15.33 1.07
N LEU A 183 3.69 14.20 1.21
CA LEU A 183 4.29 12.87 1.21
C LEU A 183 4.24 12.27 -0.19
N MET A 184 5.37 11.78 -0.67
CA MET A 184 5.45 10.92 -1.85
C MET A 184 5.79 9.51 -1.41
N GLY A 185 4.85 8.57 -1.58
CA GLY A 185 5.02 7.18 -1.14
C GLY A 185 6.17 6.44 -1.80
N GLU A 186 6.43 6.78 -3.07
CA GLU A 186 7.62 6.33 -3.80
C GLU A 186 7.96 7.30 -4.91
N VAL A 187 9.26 7.43 -5.20
CA VAL A 187 9.78 8.16 -6.35
C VAL A 187 10.42 7.14 -7.29
N ARG A 188 9.78 6.89 -8.43
CA ARG A 188 10.32 6.07 -9.51
C ARG A 188 10.48 6.98 -10.70
N ASP A 189 11.62 6.94 -11.37
CA ASP A 189 11.98 7.64 -12.59
C ASP A 189 11.24 8.99 -12.83
N ILE A 190 11.97 10.06 -12.66
CA ILE A 190 11.49 11.42 -12.92
C ILE A 190 11.71 11.77 -14.39
#